data_886d1d5b9c9fd7ffded35c6ae9adccb9
#
_entry.id   886d1d5b9c9fd7ffded35c6ae9adccb9
#
_cell.length_a   1.000
_cell.length_b   1.000
_cell.length_c   1.000
_cell.angle_alpha   90.00
_cell.angle_beta   90.00
_cell.angle_gamma   90.00
#
_symmetry.space_group_name_H-M   'P 1'
#
loop_
_entity.id
_entity.type
_entity.pdbx_description
1 polymer ?
#
loop_
_entity_poly.entity_id
_entity_poly.type
_entity_poly.pdbx_seq_one_letter_code
_entity_poly.pdbx_strand_id
1 'polypeptide(L)' 'MKKLAFDIGGTFTDFVYEDGKKTSILKIPSTPLDPAEGVLRGLAQLERDADLNIAELDIVLHATT' A
#
# COMPACT_ATOMS: atom_id res chain seq x y z
N MET A 1 10.12 7.27 -11.36
CA MET A 1 8.73 7.55 -10.91
C MET A 1 8.35 6.60 -9.79
N LYS A 2 7.80 7.13 -8.73
CA LYS A 2 7.39 6.32 -7.58
C LYS A 2 5.87 6.19 -7.57
N LYS A 3 5.39 4.96 -7.57
CA LYS A 3 3.96 4.65 -7.64
C LYS A 3 3.55 3.71 -6.53
N LEU A 4 2.39 3.98 -5.94
CA LEU A 4 1.77 3.08 -4.98
C LEU A 4 0.37 2.75 -5.50
N ALA A 5 0.06 1.46 -5.54
CA ALA A 5 -1.28 0.99 -5.80
C ALA A 5 -1.73 0.13 -4.63
N PHE A 6 -2.98 0.26 -4.23
CA PHE A 6 -3.53 -0.66 -3.25
C PHE A 6 -4.99 -0.98 -3.54
N ASP A 7 -5.38 -2.18 -3.16
CA ASP A 7 -6.72 -2.72 -3.39
C ASP A 7 -7.25 -3.23 -2.05
N ILE A 8 -8.32 -2.63 -1.58
CA ILE A 8 -8.96 -3.04 -0.33
C ILE A 8 -10.01 -4.11 -0.65
N GLY A 9 -9.68 -5.35 -0.34
CA GLY A 9 -10.61 -6.46 -0.47
C GLY A 9 -11.31 -6.77 0.85
N GLY A 10 -12.27 -7.69 0.81
CA GLY A 10 -13.02 -8.09 2.00
C GLY A 10 -12.15 -8.82 3.04
N THR A 11 -11.13 -9.55 2.60
CA THR A 11 -10.27 -10.34 3.47
C THR A 11 -8.86 -9.76 3.57
N PHE A 12 -8.28 -9.35 2.44
CA PHE A 12 -6.92 -8.81 2.39
C PHE A 12 -6.89 -7.48 1.65
N THR A 13 -5.95 -6.65 2.07
CA THR A 13 -5.60 -5.42 1.36
C THR A 13 -4.23 -5.64 0.73
N ASP A 14 -4.15 -5.45 -0.59
CA ASP A 14 -2.94 -5.68 -1.38
C ASP A 14 -2.29 -4.36 -1.74
N PHE A 15 -0.96 -4.32 -1.65
CA PHE A 15 -0.18 -3.13 -1.99
C PHE A 15 0.88 -3.49 -3.01
N VAL A 16 1.09 -2.61 -3.97
CA VAL A 16 2.21 -2.69 -4.91
C VAL A 16 2.90 -1.33 -4.90
N TYR A 17 4.16 -1.30 -4.50
CA TYR A 17 4.96 -0.10 -4.47
C TYR A 17 6.13 -0.22 -5.44
N GLU A 18 6.23 0.72 -6.37
CA GLU A 18 7.33 0.80 -7.33
C GLU A 18 8.12 2.08 -7.07
N ASP A 19 9.41 1.93 -6.81
CA ASP A 19 10.27 3.07 -6.51
C ASP A 19 11.07 3.56 -7.72
N GLY A 20 10.83 2.98 -8.90
CA GLY A 20 11.56 3.27 -10.13
C GLY A 20 12.66 2.27 -10.42
N LYS A 21 13.03 1.43 -9.46
CA LYS A 21 14.07 0.41 -9.60
C LYS A 21 13.58 -0.98 -9.27
N LYS A 22 12.73 -1.11 -8.27
CA LYS A 22 12.20 -2.41 -7.84
C LYS A 22 10.73 -2.27 -7.46
N THR A 23 10.06 -3.40 -7.41
CA THR A 23 8.66 -3.52 -7.03
C THR A 23 8.57 -4.27 -5.70
N SER A 24 7.85 -3.70 -4.76
CA SER A 24 7.57 -4.32 -3.47
C SER A 24 6.09 -4.65 -3.40
N ILE A 25 5.77 -5.88 -3.04
CA ILE A 25 4.39 -6.37 -2.93
C ILE A 25 4.12 -6.70 -1.47
N LEU A 26 2.98 -6.25 -0.97
CA LEU A 26 2.57 -6.51 0.41
C LEU A 26 1.10 -6.89 0.42
N LYS A 27 0.77 -7.91 1.20
CA LYS A 27 -0.60 -8.33 1.42
C LYS A 27 -0.82 -8.39 2.93
N ILE A 28 -1.82 -7.67 3.43
CA ILE A 28 -2.15 -7.68 4.85
C ILE A 28 -3.65 -7.94 5.03
N PRO A 29 -4.05 -8.48 6.19
CA PRO A 29 -5.48 -8.64 6.46
C PRO A 29 -6.20 -7.30 6.44
N SER A 30 -7.36 -7.26 5.81
CA SER A 30 -8.20 -6.07 5.84
C SER A 30 -8.77 -5.84 7.23
N THR A 31 -9.12 -4.59 7.50
CA THR A 31 -9.77 -4.19 8.75
C THR A 31 -11.18 -3.70 8.44
N PRO A 32 -12.16 -4.61 8.30
CA PRO A 32 -13.48 -4.25 7.74
C PRO A 32 -14.25 -3.19 8.53
N LEU A 33 -14.04 -3.11 9.84
CA LEU A 33 -14.70 -2.11 10.66
C LEU A 33 -14.10 -0.72 10.52
N ASP A 34 -12.85 -0.65 10.05
CA ASP A 34 -12.15 0.59 9.75
C ASP A 34 -11.15 0.32 8.62
N PRO A 35 -11.60 0.38 7.35
CA PRO A 35 -10.71 0.05 6.22
C PRO A 35 -9.46 0.90 6.16
N ALA A 36 -9.51 2.14 6.63
CA ALA A 36 -8.34 3.02 6.63
C ALA A 36 -7.23 2.50 7.54
N GLU A 37 -7.58 1.80 8.62
CA GLU A 37 -6.58 1.24 9.53
C GLU A 37 -5.67 0.24 8.81
N GLY A 38 -6.26 -0.66 8.01
CA GLY A 38 -5.48 -1.61 7.22
C GLY A 38 -4.55 -0.92 6.25
N VAL A 39 -5.03 0.13 5.58
CA VAL A 39 -4.20 0.90 4.66
C VAL A 39 -3.04 1.55 5.40
N LEU A 40 -3.30 2.17 6.54
CA LEU A 40 -2.24 2.83 7.32
C LEU A 40 -1.21 1.83 7.84
N ARG A 41 -1.63 0.63 8.24
CA ARG A 41 -0.71 -0.43 8.65
C ARG A 41 0.19 -0.87 7.50
N GLY A 42 -0.37 -1.04 6.31
CA GLY A 42 0.40 -1.40 5.12
C GLY A 42 1.40 -0.33 4.73
N LEU A 43 0.99 0.94 4.78
CA LEU A 43 1.89 2.05 4.50
C LEU A 43 3.05 2.09 5.49
N ALA A 44 2.76 1.92 6.79
CA ALA A 44 3.80 1.90 7.80
C ALA A 44 4.80 0.76 7.58
N GLN A 45 4.32 -0.41 7.16
CA GLN A 45 5.19 -1.53 6.86
C GLN A 45 6.06 -1.26 5.64
N LEU A 46 5.50 -0.66 4.59
CA LEU A 46 6.28 -0.29 3.40
C LEU A 46 7.33 0.79 3.72
N GLU A 47 7.01 1.72 4.63
CA GLU A 47 7.99 2.69 5.09
C GLU A 47 9.18 2.00 5.75
N ARG A 48 8.94 0.97 6.57
CA ARG A 48 10.01 0.23 7.23
C ARG A 48 10.79 -0.69 6.29
N ASP A 49 10.06 -1.41 5.42
CA ASP A 49 10.64 -2.52 4.67
C ASP A 49 11.10 -2.15 3.27
N ALA A 50 10.52 -1.11 2.68
CA ALA A 50 10.77 -0.73 1.29
C ALA A 50 11.15 0.75 1.14
N ASP A 51 11.44 1.43 2.24
CA ASP A 51 11.84 2.84 2.26
C ASP A 51 10.80 3.75 1.58
N LEU A 52 9.53 3.40 1.69
CA LEU A 52 8.47 4.24 1.17
C LEU A 52 8.50 5.61 1.86
N ASN A 53 8.47 6.68 1.05
CA ASN A 53 8.26 8.04 1.53
C ASN A 53 7.03 8.58 0.81
N ILE A 54 5.94 8.74 1.55
CA ILE A 54 4.66 9.17 0.96
C ILE A 54 4.79 10.52 0.25
N ALA A 55 5.61 11.42 0.78
CA ALA A 55 5.80 12.73 0.19
C ALA A 55 6.47 12.69 -1.20
N GLU A 56 7.14 11.57 -1.52
CA GLU A 56 7.83 11.40 -2.81
C GLU A 56 7.02 10.63 -3.83
N LEU A 57 5.82 10.18 -3.49
CA LEU A 57 4.99 9.43 -4.43
C LEU A 57 4.49 10.33 -5.56
N ASP A 58 4.64 9.86 -6.79
CA ASP A 58 4.16 10.55 -7.97
C ASP A 58 2.72 10.17 -8.31
N ILE A 59 2.37 8.90 -8.06
CA ILE A 59 1.04 8.37 -8.39
C ILE A 59 0.57 7.48 -7.26
N VAL A 60 -0.69 7.63 -6.87
CA VAL A 60 -1.37 6.72 -5.95
C VAL A 60 -2.64 6.23 -6.63
N LEU A 61 -2.79 4.91 -6.73
CA LEU A 61 -3.96 4.28 -7.30
C LEU A 61 -4.66 3.48 -6.21
N HIS A 62 -5.98 3.62 -6.14
CA HIS A 62 -6.78 2.98 -5.11
C HIS A 62 -7.95 2.25 -5.74
N ALA A 63 -8.17 1.01 -5.33
CA ALA A 63 -9.33 0.22 -5.73
C ALA A 63 -9.95 -0.45 -4.50
N THR A 64 -11.22 -0.77 -4.59
CA THR A 64 -11.92 -1.56 -3.59
C THR A 64 -12.71 -2.67 -4.28
N THR A 65 -12.73 -3.84 -3.69
CA THR A 65 -13.46 -4.99 -4.22
C THR A 65 -14.39 -5.61 -3.18
#